data_ec0063dde67883545ea0c576dbf53b79
#
_entry.id   ec0063dde67883545ea0c576dbf53b79
#
_cell.length_a   1.000
_cell.length_b   1.000
_cell.length_c   1.000
_cell.angle_alpha   90.00
_cell.angle_beta   90.00
_cell.angle_gamma   90.00
#
_symmetry.space_group_name_H-M   'P 1'
#
loop_
_entity.id
_entity.type
_entity.pdbx_description
1 polymer ?
#
loop_
_entity_poly.entity_id
_entity_poly.type
_entity_poly.pdbx_seq_one_letter_code
_entity_poly.pdbx_strand_id
1 'polypeptide(L)'
;WALSRLVWEFQSDPHTVAVGGIVRVVNGSELRDGRLVAVRTPARMLANLQILEYLRAFLGSRIGWSRLDSLLIISGAFGLFRRQAVMDVGGYDTTTVGEDAELVLRLHRRHRELNKPCRIVFFPDPICWTEVPESLSVLRSQRDRWQRGLAQMLWRNRGVVFNPRY
;
A
#
# COMPACT_ATOMS: atom_id res chain seq x y z
N TRP A 1 0.61 -19.12 1.73
CA TRP A 1 1.39 -18.74 2.93
C TRP A 1 1.33 -17.23 3.19
N ALA A 2 1.59 -16.37 2.18
CA ALA A 2 1.49 -14.91 2.37
C ALA A 2 0.05 -14.46 2.74
N LEU A 3 -0.97 -14.97 2.06
CA LEU A 3 -2.38 -14.69 2.38
C LEU A 3 -2.75 -15.17 3.78
N SER A 4 -2.30 -16.34 4.21
CA SER A 4 -2.59 -16.87 5.55
C SER A 4 -2.06 -15.95 6.65
N ARG A 5 -0.90 -15.32 6.43
CA ARG A 5 -0.33 -14.34 7.38
C ARG A 5 -1.16 -13.06 7.45
N LEU A 6 -1.65 -12.53 6.31
CA LEU A 6 -2.55 -11.39 6.32
C LEU A 6 -3.90 -11.70 6.96
N VAL A 7 -4.46 -12.91 6.71
CA VAL A 7 -5.71 -13.37 7.33
C VAL A 7 -5.56 -13.48 8.85
N TRP A 8 -4.42 -13.97 9.32
CA TRP A 8 -4.15 -14.05 10.76
C TRP A 8 -4.28 -12.68 11.45
N GLU A 9 -3.76 -11.62 10.82
CA GLU A 9 -3.87 -10.26 11.34
C GLU A 9 -5.33 -9.76 11.44
N PHE A 10 -6.19 -10.16 10.49
CA PHE A 10 -7.64 -9.90 10.60
C PHE A 10 -8.32 -10.66 11.73
N GLN A 11 -7.84 -11.86 12.02
CA GLN A 11 -8.41 -12.69 13.11
C GLN A 11 -7.93 -12.22 14.48
N SER A 12 -6.77 -11.59 14.55
CA SER A 12 -6.19 -11.09 15.80
C SER A 12 -6.93 -9.89 16.39
N ASP A 13 -7.59 -9.08 15.52
CA ASP A 13 -8.32 -7.89 15.97
C ASP A 13 -9.55 -7.65 15.06
N PRO A 14 -10.78 -7.69 15.65
CA PRO A 14 -12.03 -7.49 14.91
C PRO A 14 -12.16 -6.08 14.30
N HIS A 15 -11.42 -5.10 14.79
CA HIS A 15 -11.40 -3.73 14.29
C HIS A 15 -10.49 -3.54 13.07
N THR A 16 -9.73 -4.57 12.70
CA THR A 16 -8.90 -4.53 11.50
C THR A 16 -9.77 -4.53 10.25
N VAL A 17 -9.68 -3.48 9.45
CA VAL A 17 -10.44 -3.32 8.20
C VAL A 17 -9.59 -3.53 6.96
N ALA A 18 -8.28 -3.31 7.07
CA ALA A 18 -7.34 -3.55 5.98
C ALA A 18 -5.95 -3.92 6.51
N VAL A 19 -5.25 -4.77 5.75
CA VAL A 19 -3.87 -5.18 6.05
C VAL A 19 -3.05 -5.11 4.77
N GLY A 20 -1.95 -4.39 4.79
CA GLY A 20 -0.96 -4.35 3.71
C GLY A 20 0.28 -5.17 4.05
N GLY A 21 0.85 -5.83 3.06
CA GLY A 21 2.13 -6.51 3.16
C GLY A 21 3.28 -5.76 2.51
N ILE A 22 4.49 -6.26 2.67
CA ILE A 22 5.67 -5.68 2.06
C ILE A 22 5.72 -5.99 0.56
N VAL A 23 6.10 -5.01 -0.24
CA VAL A 23 6.43 -5.20 -1.65
C VAL A 23 7.94 -5.07 -1.81
N ARG A 24 8.56 -6.07 -2.43
CA ARG A 24 9.99 -6.11 -2.73
C ARG A 24 10.25 -6.19 -4.22
N VAL A 25 11.41 -5.70 -4.62
CA VAL A 25 11.85 -5.69 -6.02
C VAL A 25 12.46 -7.03 -6.38
N VAL A 26 12.01 -7.61 -7.49
CA VAL A 26 12.47 -8.93 -7.99
C VAL A 26 13.50 -8.81 -9.11
N ASN A 27 13.71 -7.62 -9.66
CA ASN A 27 14.67 -7.41 -10.75
C ASN A 27 16.04 -8.03 -10.44
N GLY A 28 16.62 -8.72 -11.41
CA GLY A 28 17.89 -9.43 -11.28
C GLY A 28 17.83 -10.77 -10.55
N SER A 29 16.73 -11.08 -9.88
CA SER A 29 16.54 -12.36 -9.17
C SER A 29 16.19 -13.49 -10.13
N GLU A 30 16.41 -14.71 -9.69
CA GLU A 30 16.17 -15.91 -10.49
C GLU A 30 14.79 -16.49 -10.19
N LEU A 31 13.97 -16.59 -11.25
CA LEU A 31 12.64 -17.21 -11.21
C LEU A 31 12.64 -18.50 -12.02
N ARG A 32 12.09 -19.59 -11.47
CA ARG A 32 11.81 -20.83 -12.17
C ARG A 32 10.37 -21.27 -11.91
N ASP A 33 9.64 -21.54 -12.96
CA ASP A 33 8.23 -21.95 -12.89
C ASP A 33 7.35 -21.02 -11.99
N GLY A 34 7.59 -19.70 -12.10
CA GLY A 34 6.89 -18.70 -11.31
C GLY A 34 7.28 -18.66 -9.82
N ARG A 35 8.32 -19.39 -9.42
CA ARG A 35 8.85 -19.37 -8.05
C ARG A 35 10.19 -18.67 -7.99
N LEU A 36 10.37 -17.85 -6.96
CA LEU A 36 11.64 -17.20 -6.68
C LEU A 36 12.62 -18.24 -6.12
N VAL A 37 13.68 -18.50 -6.87
CA VAL A 37 14.73 -19.50 -6.52
C VAL A 37 15.90 -18.82 -5.83
N ALA A 38 16.31 -17.65 -6.33
CA ALA A 38 17.41 -16.88 -5.74
C ALA A 38 17.15 -15.38 -5.82
N VAL A 39 17.36 -14.68 -4.73
CA VAL A 39 17.32 -13.22 -4.68
C VAL A 39 18.69 -12.69 -5.07
N ARG A 40 18.75 -11.86 -6.10
CA ARG A 40 20.00 -11.25 -6.57
C ARG A 40 19.82 -9.74 -6.75
N THR A 41 20.92 -9.02 -6.68
CA THR A 41 20.94 -7.59 -6.92
C THR A 41 20.83 -7.30 -8.42
N PRO A 42 19.97 -6.37 -8.85
CA PRO A 42 19.86 -5.97 -10.24
C PRO A 42 21.17 -5.39 -10.78
N ALA A 43 21.47 -5.65 -12.05
CA ALA A 43 22.62 -5.03 -12.72
C ALA A 43 22.44 -3.51 -12.96
N ARG A 44 21.20 -3.04 -13.04
CA ARG A 44 20.90 -1.63 -13.29
C ARG A 44 20.88 -0.83 -11.99
N MET A 45 21.69 0.23 -11.93
CA MET A 45 21.75 1.14 -10.77
C MET A 45 20.37 1.74 -10.45
N LEU A 46 19.57 2.07 -11.46
CA LEU A 46 18.24 2.63 -11.27
C LEU A 46 17.30 1.68 -10.51
N ALA A 47 17.36 0.38 -10.76
CA ALA A 47 16.61 -0.61 -10.01
C ALA A 47 17.12 -0.75 -8.56
N ASN A 48 18.43 -0.67 -8.35
CA ASN A 48 19.03 -0.69 -7.01
C ASN A 48 18.58 0.50 -6.15
N LEU A 49 18.52 1.70 -6.71
CA LEU A 49 17.99 2.88 -6.01
C LEU A 49 16.52 2.70 -5.62
N GLN A 50 15.72 2.07 -6.46
CA GLN A 50 14.33 1.77 -6.13
C GLN A 50 14.18 0.69 -5.07
N ILE A 51 15.11 -0.27 -4.97
CA ILE A 51 15.17 -1.21 -3.84
C ILE A 51 15.31 -0.45 -2.52
N LEU A 52 16.26 0.48 -2.42
CA LEU A 52 16.48 1.29 -1.22
C LEU A 52 15.25 2.14 -0.89
N GLU A 53 14.63 2.75 -1.91
CA GLU A 53 13.40 3.52 -1.75
C GLU A 53 12.26 2.66 -1.20
N TYR A 54 12.06 1.45 -1.73
CA TYR A 54 11.02 0.53 -1.28
C TYR A 54 11.29 0.06 0.16
N LEU A 55 12.52 -0.30 0.49
CA LEU A 55 12.88 -0.68 1.86
C LEU A 55 12.58 0.45 2.84
N ARG A 56 12.97 1.68 2.53
CA ARG A 56 12.66 2.85 3.35
C ARG A 56 11.15 3.07 3.49
N ALA A 57 10.41 3.01 2.38
CA ALA A 57 8.97 3.26 2.38
C ALA A 57 8.20 2.18 3.14
N PHE A 58 8.53 0.91 2.95
CA PHE A 58 7.79 -0.20 3.55
C PHE A 58 8.23 -0.50 4.97
N LEU A 59 9.54 -0.62 5.24
CA LEU A 59 10.04 -1.01 6.56
C LEU A 59 10.21 0.17 7.53
N GLY A 60 10.51 1.35 7.02
CA GLY A 60 10.59 2.55 7.86
C GLY A 60 9.22 3.19 8.08
N SER A 61 8.70 3.83 7.04
CA SER A 61 7.54 4.71 7.16
C SER A 61 6.24 3.96 7.48
N ARG A 62 5.92 2.87 6.76
CA ARG A 62 4.61 2.20 6.90
C ARG A 62 4.44 1.48 8.22
N ILE A 63 5.49 0.91 8.79
CA ILE A 63 5.44 0.29 10.12
C ILE A 63 5.13 1.36 11.17
N GLY A 64 5.81 2.52 11.10
CA GLY A 64 5.59 3.63 12.02
C GLY A 64 4.15 4.17 11.94
N TRP A 65 3.68 4.49 10.72
CA TRP A 65 2.31 4.97 10.51
C TRP A 65 1.24 3.96 10.91
N SER A 66 1.48 2.67 10.67
CA SER A 66 0.58 1.60 11.09
C SER A 66 0.42 1.54 12.62
N ARG A 67 1.51 1.73 13.37
CA ARG A 67 1.46 1.75 14.84
C ARG A 67 0.77 2.98 15.42
N LEU A 68 0.70 4.07 14.65
CA LEU A 68 0.02 5.30 15.01
C LEU A 68 -1.44 5.35 14.49
N ASP A 69 -1.96 4.24 13.97
CA ASP A 69 -3.26 4.16 13.31
C ASP A 69 -3.48 5.23 12.22
N SER A 70 -2.39 5.62 11.56
CA SER A 70 -2.32 6.70 10.58
C SER A 70 -1.79 6.24 9.22
N LEU A 71 -1.87 4.94 8.93
CA LEU A 71 -1.45 4.39 7.64
C LEU A 71 -2.42 4.83 6.54
N LEU A 72 -1.96 5.68 5.63
CA LEU A 72 -2.78 6.27 4.56
C LEU A 72 -2.68 5.53 3.23
N ILE A 73 -1.83 4.51 3.13
CA ILE A 73 -1.65 3.77 1.88
C ILE A 73 -1.33 2.30 2.13
N ILE A 74 -2.11 1.44 1.52
CA ILE A 74 -1.77 0.03 1.26
C ILE A 74 -1.52 -0.06 -0.24
N SER A 75 -0.40 -0.69 -0.63
CA SER A 75 -0.09 -0.86 -2.06
C SER A 75 -1.15 -1.68 -2.76
N GLY A 76 -1.66 -1.20 -3.88
CA GLY A 76 -2.58 -1.95 -4.73
C GLY A 76 -2.04 -3.30 -5.21
N ALA A 77 -0.71 -3.49 -5.17
CA ALA A 77 -0.08 -4.76 -5.50
C ALA A 77 -0.27 -5.84 -4.41
N PHE A 78 -0.41 -5.46 -3.14
CA PHE A 78 -0.50 -6.44 -2.05
C PHE A 78 -1.21 -5.88 -0.82
N GLY A 79 -2.50 -6.14 -0.73
CA GLY A 79 -3.34 -5.77 0.41
C GLY A 79 -4.55 -6.66 0.53
N LEU A 80 -5.05 -6.80 1.74
CA LEU A 80 -6.27 -7.52 2.07
C LEU A 80 -7.23 -6.56 2.78
N PHE A 81 -8.49 -6.53 2.36
CA PHE A 81 -9.51 -5.62 2.87
C PHE A 81 -10.74 -6.38 3.34
N ARG A 82 -11.36 -5.91 4.41
CA ARG A 82 -12.67 -6.41 4.83
C ARG A 82 -13.71 -5.98 3.79
N ARG A 83 -14.25 -6.96 3.06
CA ARG A 83 -15.18 -6.71 1.95
C ARG A 83 -16.31 -5.74 2.33
N GLN A 84 -16.95 -5.95 3.50
CA GLN A 84 -18.05 -5.09 3.92
C GLN A 84 -17.60 -3.63 4.10
N ALA A 85 -16.45 -3.38 4.73
CA ALA A 85 -15.93 -2.02 4.92
C ALA A 85 -15.67 -1.32 3.57
N VAL A 86 -15.15 -2.05 2.57
CA VAL A 86 -14.95 -1.52 1.21
C VAL A 86 -16.29 -1.19 0.55
N MET A 87 -17.29 -2.07 0.70
CA MET A 87 -18.64 -1.82 0.13
C MET A 87 -19.34 -0.64 0.81
N ASP A 88 -19.17 -0.48 2.13
CA ASP A 88 -19.77 0.62 2.90
C ASP A 88 -19.25 2.01 2.50
N VAL A 89 -18.07 2.07 1.87
CA VAL A 89 -17.51 3.31 1.31
C VAL A 89 -17.65 3.43 -0.21
N GLY A 90 -18.41 2.52 -0.85
CA GLY A 90 -18.71 2.55 -2.28
C GLY A 90 -17.68 1.88 -3.19
N GLY A 91 -16.77 1.04 -2.64
CA GLY A 91 -15.78 0.31 -3.43
C GLY A 91 -14.58 1.15 -3.87
N TYR A 92 -13.86 0.68 -4.88
CA TYR A 92 -12.77 1.44 -5.52
C TYR A 92 -13.32 2.56 -6.41
N ASP A 93 -12.74 3.75 -6.31
CA ASP A 93 -13.04 4.85 -7.23
C ASP A 93 -12.24 4.69 -8.52
N THR A 94 -12.91 4.29 -9.59
CA THR A 94 -12.31 4.07 -10.92
C THR A 94 -11.96 5.36 -11.65
N THR A 95 -12.32 6.52 -11.10
CA THR A 95 -12.06 7.83 -11.70
C THR A 95 -10.79 8.50 -11.18
N THR A 96 -10.10 7.88 -10.23
CA THR A 96 -8.80 8.32 -9.71
C THR A 96 -7.68 7.37 -10.10
N VAL A 97 -6.49 7.91 -10.26
CA VAL A 97 -5.27 7.12 -10.57
C VAL A 97 -4.62 6.54 -9.31
N GLY A 98 -4.98 7.05 -8.13
CA GLY A 98 -4.47 6.61 -6.83
C GLY A 98 -5.58 5.93 -6.01
N GLU A 99 -6.28 4.98 -6.61
CA GLU A 99 -7.45 4.30 -6.06
C GLU A 99 -7.16 3.58 -4.75
N ASP A 100 -5.92 3.09 -4.56
CA ASP A 100 -5.47 2.37 -3.37
C ASP A 100 -5.34 3.31 -2.15
N ALA A 101 -4.68 4.44 -2.30
CA ALA A 101 -4.56 5.43 -1.24
C ALA A 101 -5.89 6.14 -0.96
N GLU A 102 -6.68 6.41 -2.00
CA GLU A 102 -7.99 7.04 -1.90
C GLU A 102 -8.98 6.16 -1.12
N LEU A 103 -9.00 4.86 -1.39
CA LEU A 103 -9.81 3.89 -0.64
C LEU A 103 -9.45 3.88 0.85
N VAL A 104 -8.15 3.82 1.18
CA VAL A 104 -7.66 3.82 2.56
C VAL A 104 -8.11 5.08 3.30
N LEU A 105 -8.00 6.24 2.66
CA LEU A 105 -8.43 7.51 3.25
C LEU A 105 -9.95 7.53 3.51
N ARG A 106 -10.79 7.06 2.56
CA ARG A 106 -12.24 6.94 2.76
C ARG A 106 -12.61 5.98 3.88
N LEU A 107 -11.88 4.87 4.05
CA LEU A 107 -12.08 3.95 5.16
C LEU A 107 -11.83 4.64 6.51
N HIS A 108 -10.70 5.35 6.67
CA HIS A 108 -10.42 6.13 7.87
C HIS A 108 -11.51 7.17 8.13
N ARG A 109 -11.84 7.96 7.13
CA ARG A 109 -12.87 9.01 7.22
C ARG A 109 -14.22 8.44 7.66
N ARG A 110 -14.70 7.39 6.98
CA ARG A 110 -16.00 6.76 7.27
C ARG A 110 -16.09 6.24 8.71
N HIS A 111 -15.06 5.56 9.17
CA HIS A 111 -15.05 5.04 10.52
C HIS A 111 -15.02 6.15 11.58
N ARG A 112 -14.26 7.22 11.36
CA ARG A 112 -14.25 8.40 12.24
C ARG A 112 -15.60 9.11 12.26
N GLU A 113 -16.26 9.28 11.12
CA GLU A 113 -17.61 9.85 11.03
C GLU A 113 -18.64 9.03 11.83
N LEU A 114 -18.48 7.72 11.89
CA LEU A 114 -19.35 6.81 12.63
C LEU A 114 -18.92 6.58 14.09
N ASN A 115 -17.82 7.22 14.54
CA ASN A 115 -17.18 6.96 15.85
C ASN A 115 -16.89 5.47 16.07
N LYS A 116 -16.51 4.75 15.01
CA LYS A 116 -16.13 3.33 15.04
C LYS A 116 -14.62 3.18 14.99
N PRO A 117 -14.05 2.20 15.71
CA PRO A 117 -12.64 1.89 15.59
C PRO A 117 -12.30 1.44 14.16
N CYS A 118 -11.15 1.89 13.65
CA CYS A 118 -10.64 1.54 12.33
C CYS A 118 -9.16 1.24 12.45
N ARG A 119 -8.81 -0.03 12.31
CA ARG A 119 -7.41 -0.44 12.31
C ARG A 119 -6.98 -0.82 10.91
N ILE A 120 -6.03 -0.07 10.37
CA ILE A 120 -5.40 -0.34 9.07
C ILE A 120 -3.92 -0.63 9.34
N VAL A 121 -3.50 -1.85 9.04
CA VAL A 121 -2.24 -2.42 9.50
C VAL A 121 -1.28 -2.64 8.34
N PHE A 122 -0.02 -2.37 8.59
CA PHE A 122 1.07 -2.84 7.75
C PHE A 122 1.81 -3.97 8.46
N PHE A 123 1.88 -5.11 7.79
CA PHE A 123 2.53 -6.31 8.31
C PHE A 123 3.75 -6.67 7.43
N PRO A 124 4.98 -6.61 7.96
CA PRO A 124 6.19 -6.70 7.14
C PRO A 124 6.63 -8.13 6.79
N ASP A 125 5.98 -9.15 7.37
CA ASP A 125 6.38 -10.54 7.19
C ASP A 125 6.01 -11.15 5.82
N PRO A 126 4.75 -10.99 5.32
CA PRO A 126 4.42 -11.49 3.99
C PRO A 126 4.99 -10.59 2.90
N ILE A 127 5.64 -11.20 1.92
CA ILE A 127 6.31 -10.51 0.83
C ILE A 127 5.57 -10.73 -0.48
N CYS A 128 5.31 -9.64 -1.19
CA CYS A 128 4.97 -9.61 -2.60
C CYS A 128 6.19 -9.15 -3.41
N TRP A 129 6.47 -9.80 -4.52
CA TRP A 129 7.56 -9.44 -5.41
C TRP A 129 7.02 -8.72 -6.64
N THR A 130 7.66 -7.63 -7.02
CA THR A 130 7.30 -6.83 -8.20
C THR A 130 8.53 -6.42 -8.98
N GLU A 131 8.37 -6.19 -10.27
CA GLU A 131 9.39 -5.55 -11.08
C GLU A 131 9.30 -4.02 -10.95
N VAL A 132 10.44 -3.36 -11.04
CA VAL A 132 10.54 -1.91 -11.11
C VAL A 132 11.16 -1.46 -12.44
N PRO A 133 10.83 -0.23 -12.89
CA PRO A 133 11.42 0.31 -14.11
C PRO A 133 12.94 0.35 -14.09
N GLU A 134 13.56 -0.08 -15.21
CA GLU A 134 15.01 0.00 -15.41
C GLU A 134 15.43 1.13 -16.37
N SER A 135 14.47 1.90 -16.86
CA SER A 135 14.70 3.10 -17.65
C SER A 135 14.09 4.35 -17.00
N LEU A 136 14.75 5.49 -17.15
CA LEU A 136 14.30 6.77 -16.59
C LEU A 136 12.95 7.22 -17.18
N SER A 137 12.70 6.96 -18.46
CA SER A 137 11.45 7.35 -19.12
C SER A 137 10.25 6.63 -18.52
N VAL A 138 10.36 5.32 -18.31
CA VAL A 138 9.29 4.51 -17.69
C VAL A 138 9.12 4.88 -16.21
N LEU A 139 10.22 5.07 -15.48
CA LEU A 139 10.17 5.51 -14.09
C LEU A 139 9.47 6.87 -13.97
N ARG A 140 9.83 7.85 -14.82
CA ARG A 140 9.19 9.17 -14.84
C ARG A 140 7.68 9.06 -15.05
N SER A 141 7.26 8.31 -16.07
CA SER A 141 5.84 8.09 -16.36
C SER A 141 5.08 7.46 -15.17
N GLN A 142 5.72 6.49 -14.49
CA GLN A 142 5.16 5.87 -13.28
C GLN A 142 5.02 6.90 -12.14
N ARG A 143 6.05 7.72 -11.90
CA ARG A 143 6.04 8.75 -10.84
C ARG A 143 5.04 9.86 -11.12
N ASP A 144 4.93 10.32 -12.36
CA ASP A 144 3.94 11.32 -12.78
C ASP A 144 2.51 10.81 -12.50
N ARG A 145 2.26 9.53 -12.77
CA ARG A 145 0.97 8.90 -12.45
C ARG A 145 0.71 8.87 -10.94
N TRP A 146 1.69 8.48 -10.13
CA TRP A 146 1.55 8.43 -8.68
C TRP A 146 1.34 9.82 -8.06
N GLN A 147 2.08 10.82 -8.54
CA GLN A 147 1.92 12.21 -8.08
C GLN A 147 0.53 12.76 -8.44
N ARG A 148 0.02 12.47 -9.64
CA ARG A 148 -1.36 12.83 -10.01
C ARG A 148 -2.38 12.15 -9.12
N GLY A 149 -2.23 10.86 -8.85
CA GLY A 149 -3.11 10.12 -7.95
C GLY A 149 -3.13 10.73 -6.54
N LEU A 150 -1.97 11.05 -6.00
CA LEU A 150 -1.85 11.73 -4.69
C LEU A 150 -2.54 13.11 -4.70
N ALA A 151 -2.28 13.92 -5.72
CA ALA A 151 -2.89 15.25 -5.85
C ALA A 151 -4.41 15.16 -5.98
N GLN A 152 -4.93 14.21 -6.76
CA GLN A 152 -6.37 13.96 -6.90
C GLN A 152 -7.00 13.53 -5.58
N MET A 153 -6.35 12.61 -4.85
CA MET A 153 -6.81 12.14 -3.55
C MET A 153 -6.90 13.30 -2.55
N LEU A 154 -5.86 14.11 -2.42
CA LEU A 154 -5.82 15.26 -1.51
C LEU A 154 -6.88 16.31 -1.87
N TRP A 155 -7.02 16.63 -3.16
CA TRP A 155 -8.01 17.59 -3.63
C TRP A 155 -9.44 17.17 -3.36
N ARG A 156 -9.77 15.92 -3.65
CA ARG A 156 -11.11 15.36 -3.39
C ARG A 156 -11.45 15.28 -1.91
N ASN A 157 -10.44 15.04 -1.10
CA ASN A 157 -10.59 14.91 0.35
C ASN A 157 -10.06 16.13 1.12
N ARG A 158 -10.04 17.33 0.49
CA ARG A 158 -9.51 18.56 1.13
C ARG A 158 -10.15 18.90 2.47
N GLY A 159 -11.39 18.47 2.71
CA GLY A 159 -12.06 18.64 4.00
C GLY A 159 -11.48 17.81 5.16
N VAL A 160 -10.59 16.85 4.84
CA VAL A 160 -9.84 16.07 5.85
C VAL A 160 -8.51 16.76 6.19
N VAL A 161 -7.93 17.47 5.22
CA VAL A 161 -6.64 18.13 5.38
C VAL A 161 -6.75 19.25 6.40
N PHE A 162 -5.88 19.23 7.43
CA PHE A 162 -5.88 20.19 8.56
C PHE A 162 -7.17 20.20 9.39
N ASN A 163 -8.02 19.22 9.28
CA ASN A 163 -9.23 19.13 10.09
C ASN A 163 -8.97 18.27 11.33
N PRO A 164 -9.05 18.84 12.56
CA PRO A 164 -8.73 18.10 13.80
C PRO A 164 -9.70 16.96 14.11
N ARG A 165 -10.79 16.84 13.36
CA ARG A 165 -11.73 15.73 13.48
C ARG A 165 -11.15 14.45 12.89
N TYR A 166 -10.23 14.57 11.94
CA TYR A 166 -9.59 13.46 11.21
C TYR A 166 -8.07 13.49 11.48
#